data_66d771ef48ab72defec3f674e3cc5997
#
_entry.id   66d771ef48ab72defec3f674e3cc5997
#
_cell.length_a   1.000
_cell.length_b   1.000
_cell.length_c   1.000
_cell.angle_alpha   90.00
_cell.angle_beta   90.00
_cell.angle_gamma   90.00
#
_symmetry.space_group_name_H-M   'P 1'
#
loop_
_entity.id
_entity.type
_entity.pdbx_description
1 polymer ?
#
loop_
_entity_poly.entity_id
_entity_poly.type
_entity_poly.pdbx_seq_one_letter_code
_entity_poly.pdbx_strand_id
1 'polypeptide(L)'
;AELLLLIQEKMKSLPLVTMEKIAELSQQTARETSTFIQQTYEQMKKQVTPLNPAYQVVSGIALRKKEVPLFEETFYQTSTYPKTKKAKEKLFGERFAYRAEQSRMMNLVYHHFTEGTTKDLFIEAATGTGKTLGYLLPMSYLATPEKPVIISTVSIVLQNQLVEKDLPLANQICQGKLRGIVIKSHRHYLDLQRFKATLNQPTPQKQYALYQMGVLVWLLETETGDLDELQLTNLNHLFWKEVTHRGLDFLS
;
A
#
# COMPACT_ATOMS: atom_id res chain seq x y z
N ALA A 1 -17.10 13.22 27.77
CA ALA A 1 -16.17 14.37 27.97
C ALA A 1 -14.75 13.97 27.58
N GLU A 2 -14.21 12.89 28.08
CA GLU A 2 -12.83 12.42 27.87
C GLU A 2 -12.50 12.17 26.38
N LEU A 3 -13.40 11.50 25.64
CA LEU A 3 -13.22 11.25 24.21
C LEU A 3 -13.15 12.54 23.39
N LEU A 4 -13.94 13.56 23.73
CA LEU A 4 -13.91 14.84 23.04
C LEU A 4 -12.60 15.58 23.27
N LEU A 5 -12.02 15.50 24.46
CA LEU A 5 -10.71 16.07 24.76
C LEU A 5 -9.60 15.39 23.95
N LEU A 6 -9.63 14.04 23.86
CA LEU A 6 -8.68 13.29 23.03
C LEU A 6 -8.78 13.65 21.55
N ILE A 7 -10.01 13.79 21.02
CA ILE A 7 -10.24 14.24 19.63
C ILE A 7 -9.67 15.65 19.44
N GLN A 8 -9.93 16.57 20.38
CA GLN A 8 -9.41 17.92 20.29
C GLN A 8 -7.89 17.98 20.32
N GLU A 9 -7.23 17.20 21.16
CA GLU A 9 -5.77 17.09 21.20
C GLU A 9 -5.20 16.56 19.89
N LYS A 10 -5.80 15.51 19.34
CA LYS A 10 -5.43 15.00 18.01
C LYS A 10 -5.61 16.05 16.93
N MET A 11 -6.70 16.81 16.95
CA MET A 11 -6.91 17.90 16.00
C MET A 11 -5.84 18.99 16.13
N LYS A 12 -5.44 19.34 17.36
CA LYS A 12 -4.38 20.32 17.63
C LYS A 12 -2.98 19.85 17.18
N SER A 13 -2.78 18.55 17.01
CA SER A 13 -1.52 18.01 16.48
C SER A 13 -1.44 18.06 14.94
N LEU A 14 -2.52 18.35 14.24
CA LEU A 14 -2.53 18.49 12.79
C LEU A 14 -1.84 19.79 12.35
N PRO A 15 -1.26 19.83 11.14
CA PRO A 15 -0.78 21.07 10.54
C PRO A 15 -1.90 22.12 10.44
N LEU A 16 -1.56 23.39 10.70
CA LEU A 16 -2.56 24.46 10.68
C LEU A 16 -3.29 24.58 9.33
N VAL A 17 -2.55 24.37 8.22
CA VAL A 17 -3.13 24.38 6.86
C VAL A 17 -4.15 23.25 6.65
N THR A 18 -3.93 22.09 7.27
CA THR A 18 -4.89 20.97 7.26
C THR A 18 -6.13 21.32 8.09
N MET A 19 -5.92 21.86 9.30
CA MET A 19 -7.04 22.29 10.15
C MET A 19 -7.86 23.40 9.55
N GLU A 20 -7.25 24.32 8.80
CA GLU A 20 -7.96 25.36 8.05
C GLU A 20 -8.94 24.74 7.06
N LYS A 21 -8.47 23.80 6.24
CA LYS A 21 -9.34 23.12 5.27
C LYS A 21 -10.44 22.29 5.94
N ILE A 22 -10.13 21.60 7.04
CA ILE A 22 -11.12 20.86 7.83
C ILE A 22 -12.15 21.82 8.42
N ALA A 23 -11.75 22.98 8.92
CA ALA A 23 -12.67 23.99 9.44
C ALA A 23 -13.59 24.53 8.33
N GLU A 24 -13.07 24.86 7.14
CA GLU A 24 -13.86 25.27 5.98
C GLU A 24 -14.92 24.21 5.62
N LEU A 25 -14.51 22.94 5.49
CA LEU A 25 -15.40 21.83 5.14
C LEU A 25 -16.43 21.53 6.23
N SER A 26 -16.09 21.75 7.50
CA SER A 26 -16.97 21.47 8.64
C SER A 26 -18.27 22.29 8.60
N GLN A 27 -18.27 23.45 7.93
CA GLN A 27 -19.46 24.29 7.77
C GLN A 27 -20.61 23.56 7.05
N GLN A 28 -20.30 22.50 6.32
CA GLN A 28 -21.26 21.65 5.63
C GLN A 28 -21.76 20.47 6.49
N THR A 29 -21.28 20.35 7.73
CA THR A 29 -21.65 19.27 8.67
C THR A 29 -22.72 19.72 9.66
N ALA A 30 -22.99 18.90 10.69
CA ALA A 30 -23.86 19.28 11.78
C ALA A 30 -23.30 20.49 12.55
N ARG A 31 -24.18 21.37 13.01
CA ARG A 31 -23.79 22.64 13.66
C ARG A 31 -22.85 22.43 14.84
N GLU A 32 -23.12 21.43 15.67
CA GLU A 32 -22.32 21.12 16.85
C GLU A 32 -20.91 20.69 16.45
N THR A 33 -20.80 19.83 15.43
CA THR A 33 -19.51 19.36 14.87
C THR A 33 -18.74 20.53 14.29
N SER A 34 -19.39 21.37 13.47
CA SER A 34 -18.77 22.57 12.90
C SER A 34 -18.28 23.52 13.97
N THR A 35 -19.11 23.81 14.99
CA THR A 35 -18.74 24.72 16.09
C THR A 35 -17.51 24.20 16.84
N PHE A 36 -17.46 22.91 17.15
CA PHE A 36 -16.32 22.29 17.84
C PHE A 36 -15.02 22.40 17.03
N ILE A 37 -15.10 22.10 15.73
CA ILE A 37 -13.95 22.17 14.82
C ILE A 37 -13.47 23.62 14.68
N GLN A 38 -14.38 24.57 14.46
CA GLN A 38 -14.07 26.01 14.34
C GLN A 38 -13.40 26.55 15.60
N GLN A 39 -13.94 26.24 16.78
CA GLN A 39 -13.35 26.66 18.06
C GLN A 39 -11.92 26.12 18.24
N THR A 40 -11.69 24.85 17.86
CA THR A 40 -10.36 24.24 17.92
C THR A 40 -9.40 24.94 16.96
N TYR A 41 -9.82 25.20 15.73
CA TYR A 41 -9.00 25.91 14.75
C TYR A 41 -8.64 27.34 15.21
N GLU A 42 -9.60 28.10 15.75
CA GLU A 42 -9.34 29.45 16.29
C GLU A 42 -8.38 29.43 17.50
N GLN A 43 -8.38 28.37 18.31
CA GLN A 43 -7.36 28.17 19.34
C GLN A 43 -5.98 27.94 18.75
N MET A 44 -5.86 27.13 17.71
CA MET A 44 -4.59 26.83 17.03
C MET A 44 -3.99 28.06 16.36
N LYS A 45 -4.81 28.91 15.74
CA LYS A 45 -4.36 30.18 15.13
C LYS A 45 -3.68 31.12 16.10
N LYS A 46 -4.04 31.07 17.38
CA LYS A 46 -3.42 31.90 18.41
C LYS A 46 -2.02 31.40 18.82
N GLN A 47 -1.69 30.17 18.47
CA GLN A 47 -0.41 29.55 18.76
C GLN A 47 0.34 29.33 17.47
N VAL A 48 1.38 30.12 17.20
CA VAL A 48 2.21 29.95 16.01
C VAL A 48 3.05 28.66 16.21
N THR A 49 2.54 27.54 15.66
CA THR A 49 3.26 26.27 15.68
C THR A 49 3.92 26.08 14.31
N PRO A 50 5.25 25.92 14.23
CA PRO A 50 5.93 25.64 12.98
C PRO A 50 5.45 24.30 12.40
N LEU A 51 5.44 24.20 11.07
CA LEU A 51 5.11 22.94 10.41
C LEU A 51 6.11 21.86 10.83
N ASN A 52 5.59 20.71 11.28
CA ASN A 52 6.43 19.57 11.60
C ASN A 52 7.27 19.19 10.36
N PRO A 53 8.61 19.00 10.51
CA PRO A 53 9.52 18.65 9.41
C PRO A 53 9.11 17.39 8.62
N ALA A 54 8.35 16.48 9.22
CA ALA A 54 7.81 15.30 8.56
C ALA A 54 6.78 15.60 7.46
N TYR A 55 6.27 16.83 7.41
CA TYR A 55 5.27 17.25 6.42
C TYR A 55 5.83 18.27 5.43
N GLN A 56 5.19 18.34 4.27
CA GLN A 56 5.39 19.37 3.26
C GLN A 56 4.03 19.88 2.78
N VAL A 57 3.99 21.12 2.30
CA VAL A 57 2.77 21.69 1.73
C VAL A 57 2.91 21.74 0.22
N VAL A 58 2.02 21.04 -0.48
CA VAL A 58 1.94 21.01 -1.95
C VAL A 58 0.58 21.53 -2.37
N SER A 59 0.57 22.60 -3.14
CA SER A 59 -0.67 23.21 -3.63
C SER A 59 -1.69 23.60 -2.53
N GLY A 60 -1.20 23.94 -1.33
CA GLY A 60 -2.04 24.29 -0.19
C GLY A 60 -2.59 23.12 0.61
N ILE A 61 -2.09 21.92 0.38
CA ILE A 61 -2.42 20.69 1.12
C ILE A 61 -1.16 20.17 1.79
N ALA A 62 -1.24 19.87 3.10
CA ALA A 62 -0.14 19.24 3.82
C ALA A 62 -0.11 17.74 3.52
N LEU A 63 1.07 17.24 3.22
CA LEU A 63 1.36 15.85 2.90
C LEU A 63 2.49 15.34 3.79
N ARG A 64 2.48 14.07 4.14
CA ARG A 64 3.65 13.41 4.69
C ARG A 64 4.78 13.46 3.68
N LYS A 65 5.98 13.83 4.10
CA LYS A 65 7.17 13.68 3.28
C LYS A 65 7.46 12.21 3.09
N LYS A 66 7.64 11.82 1.83
CA LYS A 66 8.14 10.48 1.53
C LYS A 66 9.61 10.42 1.97
N GLU A 67 9.89 9.67 3.01
CA GLU A 67 11.26 9.26 3.27
C GLU A 67 11.64 8.30 2.14
N VAL A 68 12.65 8.69 1.36
CA VAL A 68 13.28 7.76 0.42
C VAL A 68 13.96 6.72 1.31
N PRO A 69 13.48 5.46 1.36
CA PRO A 69 14.13 4.47 2.18
C PRO A 69 15.59 4.39 1.73
N LEU A 70 16.52 4.56 2.67
CA LEU A 70 17.90 4.17 2.46
C LEU A 70 17.84 2.77 1.86
N PHE A 71 18.44 2.57 0.70
CA PHE A 71 18.40 1.30 -0.01
C PHE A 71 18.92 0.24 0.95
N GLU A 72 18.02 -0.52 1.56
CA GLU A 72 18.43 -1.75 2.22
C GLU A 72 18.96 -2.66 1.12
N GLU A 73 20.18 -3.13 1.31
CA GLU A 73 20.79 -4.05 0.36
C GLU A 73 19.88 -5.26 0.15
N THR A 74 19.50 -5.48 -1.11
CA THR A 74 18.75 -6.67 -1.49
C THR A 74 19.75 -7.79 -1.69
N PHE A 75 19.67 -8.82 -0.86
CA PHE A 75 20.53 -10.00 -1.02
C PHE A 75 19.84 -11.01 -1.93
N TYR A 76 20.42 -11.17 -3.10
CA TYR A 76 20.02 -12.21 -4.04
C TYR A 76 20.58 -13.56 -3.61
N GLN A 77 19.88 -14.61 -3.96
CA GLN A 77 20.30 -15.97 -3.61
C GLN A 77 21.50 -16.37 -4.45
N THR A 78 22.64 -16.62 -3.79
CA THR A 78 23.89 -17.05 -4.44
C THR A 78 24.10 -18.57 -4.35
N SER A 79 23.32 -19.26 -3.53
CA SER A 79 23.41 -20.71 -3.37
C SER A 79 22.72 -21.44 -4.52
N THR A 80 23.14 -22.70 -4.77
CA THR A 80 22.52 -23.52 -5.78
C THR A 80 21.11 -23.95 -5.40
N TYR A 81 20.18 -23.88 -6.33
CA TYR A 81 18.79 -24.28 -6.12
C TYR A 81 18.72 -25.79 -5.69
N PRO A 82 17.97 -26.10 -4.62
CA PRO A 82 17.86 -27.44 -4.08
C PRO A 82 16.96 -28.34 -4.94
N LYS A 83 17.51 -29.03 -5.93
CA LYS A 83 16.74 -29.87 -6.87
C LYS A 83 16.18 -31.14 -6.24
N THR A 84 16.91 -31.76 -5.27
CA THR A 84 16.56 -33.07 -4.70
C THR A 84 15.65 -32.94 -3.46
N LYS A 85 14.93 -34.04 -3.13
CA LYS A 85 14.13 -34.14 -1.91
C LYS A 85 14.98 -33.82 -0.67
N LYS A 86 16.11 -34.48 -0.51
CA LYS A 86 17.03 -34.30 0.63
C LYS A 86 17.53 -32.86 0.76
N ALA A 87 17.84 -32.20 -0.35
CA ALA A 87 18.27 -30.80 -0.34
C ALA A 87 17.13 -29.85 0.06
N LYS A 88 15.90 -30.14 -0.37
CA LYS A 88 14.71 -29.33 0.05
C LYS A 88 14.35 -29.58 1.51
N GLU A 89 14.41 -30.81 1.99
CA GLU A 89 14.18 -31.10 3.41
C GLU A 89 15.21 -30.39 4.29
N LYS A 90 16.48 -30.35 3.87
CA LYS A 90 17.50 -29.54 4.55
C LYS A 90 17.18 -28.03 4.53
N LEU A 91 16.71 -27.51 3.40
CA LEU A 91 16.35 -26.11 3.25
C LEU A 91 15.16 -25.75 4.15
N PHE A 92 14.12 -26.58 4.17
CA PHE A 92 12.93 -26.38 4.98
C PHE A 92 13.18 -26.56 6.47
N GLY A 93 14.16 -27.38 6.85
CA GLY A 93 14.45 -27.71 8.25
C GLY A 93 13.26 -28.36 8.94
N GLU A 94 13.21 -28.23 10.27
CA GLU A 94 12.11 -28.79 11.07
C GLU A 94 10.83 -27.92 11.05
N ARG A 95 10.94 -26.67 10.60
CA ARG A 95 9.82 -25.70 10.64
C ARG A 95 8.80 -25.90 9.54
N PHE A 96 9.21 -26.45 8.40
CA PHE A 96 8.36 -26.56 7.22
C PHE A 96 8.32 -28.01 6.72
N ALA A 97 7.12 -28.57 6.66
CA ALA A 97 6.95 -29.93 6.17
C ALA A 97 7.23 -30.02 4.67
N TYR A 98 8.05 -31.01 4.27
CA TYR A 98 8.23 -31.35 2.87
C TYR A 98 6.92 -31.87 2.26
N ARG A 99 6.53 -31.31 1.10
CA ARG A 99 5.35 -31.74 0.34
C ARG A 99 5.79 -32.11 -1.09
N ALA A 100 5.54 -33.35 -1.47
CA ALA A 100 6.03 -33.90 -2.76
C ALA A 100 5.49 -33.12 -3.97
N GLU A 101 4.18 -32.81 -3.99
CA GLU A 101 3.55 -32.07 -5.10
C GLU A 101 4.08 -30.65 -5.22
N GLN A 102 4.25 -29.95 -4.11
CA GLN A 102 4.86 -28.63 -4.07
C GLN A 102 6.31 -28.66 -4.58
N SER A 103 7.07 -29.65 -4.13
CA SER A 103 8.46 -29.86 -4.59
C SER A 103 8.55 -30.15 -6.08
N ARG A 104 7.61 -30.93 -6.63
CA ARG A 104 7.50 -31.18 -8.06
C ARG A 104 7.23 -29.90 -8.83
N MET A 105 6.26 -29.09 -8.37
CA MET A 105 5.95 -27.78 -8.96
C MET A 105 7.18 -26.87 -8.94
N MET A 106 7.88 -26.77 -7.80
CA MET A 106 9.11 -25.97 -7.68
C MET A 106 10.16 -26.36 -8.72
N ASN A 107 10.37 -27.67 -8.92
CA ASN A 107 11.34 -28.14 -9.90
C ASN A 107 10.90 -27.85 -11.34
N LEU A 108 9.62 -28.02 -11.67
CA LEU A 108 9.09 -27.68 -12.99
C LEU A 108 9.30 -26.21 -13.31
N VAL A 109 8.99 -25.32 -12.37
CA VAL A 109 9.21 -23.88 -12.54
C VAL A 109 10.70 -23.58 -12.73
N TYR A 110 11.57 -24.10 -11.87
CA TYR A 110 13.00 -23.83 -11.96
C TYR A 110 13.59 -24.31 -13.29
N HIS A 111 13.28 -25.54 -13.71
CA HIS A 111 13.78 -26.11 -14.97
C HIS A 111 13.28 -25.34 -16.19
N HIS A 112 12.00 -24.92 -16.18
CA HIS A 112 11.44 -24.15 -17.29
C HIS A 112 12.23 -22.87 -17.54
N PHE A 113 12.54 -22.11 -16.49
CA PHE A 113 13.25 -20.83 -16.61
C PHE A 113 14.78 -20.96 -16.78
N THR A 114 15.36 -22.13 -16.52
CA THR A 114 16.81 -22.34 -16.69
C THR A 114 17.17 -23.16 -17.94
N GLU A 115 16.36 -24.14 -18.28
CA GLU A 115 16.67 -25.14 -19.32
C GLU A 115 15.53 -25.28 -20.35
N GLY A 116 14.40 -24.60 -20.12
CA GLY A 116 13.21 -24.71 -20.97
C GLY A 116 13.41 -24.15 -22.37
N THR A 117 12.94 -24.87 -23.36
CA THR A 117 12.93 -24.45 -24.77
C THR A 117 11.63 -23.76 -25.16
N THR A 118 10.57 -23.92 -24.37
CA THR A 118 9.26 -23.30 -24.58
C THR A 118 9.16 -21.96 -23.83
N LYS A 119 8.39 -21.02 -24.39
CA LYS A 119 8.16 -19.70 -23.74
C LYS A 119 7.21 -19.79 -22.56
N ASP A 120 6.24 -20.70 -22.62
CA ASP A 120 5.12 -20.78 -21.67
C ASP A 120 5.14 -22.09 -20.90
N LEU A 121 4.80 -22.02 -19.61
CA LEU A 121 4.59 -23.16 -18.73
C LEU A 121 3.24 -23.02 -18.04
N PHE A 122 2.35 -23.98 -18.25
CA PHE A 122 1.06 -24.06 -17.56
C PHE A 122 1.12 -25.13 -16.47
N ILE A 123 0.77 -24.74 -15.26
CA ILE A 123 0.76 -25.65 -14.10
C ILE A 123 -0.63 -25.61 -13.45
N GLU A 124 -1.29 -26.75 -13.43
CA GLU A 124 -2.49 -26.95 -12.63
C GLU A 124 -2.12 -27.66 -11.33
N ALA A 125 -2.56 -27.13 -10.21
CA ALA A 125 -2.35 -27.72 -8.90
C ALA A 125 -3.57 -27.49 -8.01
N ALA A 126 -3.95 -28.49 -7.22
CA ALA A 126 -5.09 -28.41 -6.31
C ALA A 126 -4.93 -27.32 -5.25
N THR A 127 -6.04 -26.90 -4.65
CA THR A 127 -6.01 -25.97 -3.49
C THR A 127 -5.27 -26.62 -2.33
N GLY A 128 -4.51 -25.84 -1.57
CA GLY A 128 -3.75 -26.36 -0.42
C GLY A 128 -2.40 -27.00 -0.74
N THR A 129 -2.01 -27.17 -2.02
CA THR A 129 -0.68 -27.70 -2.39
C THR A 129 0.48 -26.77 -2.06
N GLY A 130 0.21 -25.50 -1.71
CA GLY A 130 1.24 -24.49 -1.46
C GLY A 130 1.80 -23.88 -2.75
N LYS A 131 0.91 -23.62 -3.72
CA LYS A 131 1.26 -23.03 -5.03
C LYS A 131 2.15 -21.82 -4.94
N THR A 132 1.87 -20.91 -4.01
CA THR A 132 2.62 -19.66 -3.85
C THR A 132 4.10 -19.91 -3.61
N LEU A 133 4.45 -20.73 -2.63
CA LEU A 133 5.84 -21.13 -2.42
C LEU A 133 6.36 -22.01 -3.57
N GLY A 134 5.46 -22.75 -4.23
CA GLY A 134 5.77 -23.58 -5.39
C GLY A 134 6.38 -22.82 -6.55
N TYR A 135 6.02 -21.57 -6.77
CA TYR A 135 6.65 -20.70 -7.78
C TYR A 135 7.58 -19.66 -7.16
N LEU A 136 7.24 -19.08 -6.00
CA LEU A 136 8.01 -17.99 -5.40
C LEU A 136 9.43 -18.45 -5.00
N LEU A 137 9.54 -19.63 -4.41
CA LEU A 137 10.82 -20.16 -3.95
C LEU A 137 11.81 -20.44 -5.12
N PRO A 138 11.48 -21.15 -6.20
CA PRO A 138 12.40 -21.28 -7.34
C PRO A 138 12.71 -19.93 -8.00
N MET A 139 11.73 -19.01 -8.08
CA MET A 139 11.95 -17.68 -8.64
C MET A 139 12.90 -16.84 -7.80
N SER A 140 12.96 -17.05 -6.48
CA SER A 140 13.91 -16.37 -5.60
C SER A 140 15.36 -16.70 -5.94
N TYR A 141 15.64 -17.87 -6.51
CA TYR A 141 16.97 -18.28 -6.99
C TYR A 141 17.31 -17.75 -8.39
N LEU A 142 16.32 -17.22 -9.11
CA LEU A 142 16.46 -16.75 -10.48
C LEU A 142 16.43 -15.23 -10.59
N ALA A 143 15.89 -14.57 -9.57
CA ALA A 143 15.79 -13.11 -9.51
C ALA A 143 17.19 -12.48 -9.43
N THR A 144 17.44 -11.48 -10.28
CA THR A 144 18.63 -10.63 -10.23
C THR A 144 18.21 -9.16 -10.38
N PRO A 145 19.09 -8.19 -10.10
CA PRO A 145 18.78 -6.77 -10.33
C PRO A 145 18.35 -6.50 -11.76
N GLU A 146 18.98 -7.16 -12.74
CA GLU A 146 18.75 -6.98 -14.19
C GLU A 146 17.53 -7.79 -14.67
N LYS A 147 17.11 -8.78 -13.90
CA LYS A 147 15.98 -9.69 -14.23
C LYS A 147 15.05 -9.83 -13.03
N PRO A 148 14.25 -8.80 -12.74
CA PRO A 148 13.24 -8.89 -11.68
C PRO A 148 12.15 -9.91 -12.06
N VAL A 149 11.58 -10.56 -11.05
CA VAL A 149 10.44 -11.46 -11.22
C VAL A 149 9.16 -10.65 -11.13
N ILE A 150 8.30 -10.78 -12.12
CA ILE A 150 6.98 -10.14 -12.16
C ILE A 150 5.92 -11.21 -11.88
N ILE A 151 5.10 -10.98 -10.86
CA ILE A 151 3.98 -11.85 -10.50
C ILE A 151 2.69 -11.08 -10.70
N SER A 152 1.86 -11.55 -11.63
CA SER A 152 0.53 -10.99 -11.88
C SER A 152 -0.55 -11.82 -11.19
N THR A 153 -1.49 -11.15 -10.54
CA THR A 153 -2.64 -11.79 -9.90
C THR A 153 -3.89 -10.94 -10.09
N VAL A 154 -5.04 -11.57 -10.12
CA VAL A 154 -6.34 -10.90 -10.35
C VAL A 154 -6.90 -10.22 -9.11
N SER A 155 -6.31 -10.43 -7.94
CA SER A 155 -6.83 -9.95 -6.66
C SER A 155 -5.81 -9.12 -5.90
N ILE A 156 -6.21 -7.91 -5.49
CA ILE A 156 -5.41 -7.02 -4.62
C ILE A 156 -5.08 -7.71 -3.30
N VAL A 157 -6.02 -8.47 -2.75
CA VAL A 157 -5.81 -9.24 -1.51
C VAL A 157 -4.65 -10.22 -1.68
N LEU A 158 -4.57 -10.90 -2.84
CA LEU A 158 -3.45 -11.80 -3.14
C LEU A 158 -2.14 -11.04 -3.40
N GLN A 159 -2.19 -9.84 -3.99
CA GLN A 159 -0.99 -9.00 -4.14
C GLN A 159 -0.40 -8.63 -2.78
N ASN A 160 -1.23 -8.14 -1.86
CA ASN A 160 -0.80 -7.79 -0.51
C ASN A 160 -0.30 -9.03 0.25
N GLN A 161 -1.01 -10.16 0.17
CA GLN A 161 -0.57 -11.42 0.77
C GLN A 161 0.81 -11.85 0.29
N LEU A 162 1.08 -11.74 -1.01
CA LEU A 162 2.38 -12.08 -1.59
C LEU A 162 3.52 -11.28 -0.97
N VAL A 163 3.35 -9.98 -0.80
CA VAL A 163 4.41 -9.09 -0.29
C VAL A 163 4.50 -9.13 1.23
N GLU A 164 3.36 -9.17 1.93
CA GLU A 164 3.32 -9.07 3.39
C GLU A 164 3.55 -10.41 4.12
N LYS A 165 3.24 -11.55 3.46
CA LYS A 165 3.31 -12.88 4.09
C LYS A 165 4.20 -13.86 3.34
N ASP A 166 3.95 -14.05 2.04
CA ASP A 166 4.57 -15.14 1.31
C ASP A 166 6.04 -14.85 0.96
N LEU A 167 6.37 -13.60 0.60
CA LEU A 167 7.75 -13.20 0.34
C LEU A 167 8.63 -13.20 1.60
N PRO A 168 8.19 -12.64 2.76
CA PRO A 168 8.91 -12.81 4.02
C PRO A 168 9.12 -14.27 4.40
N LEU A 169 8.13 -15.14 4.17
CA LEU A 169 8.25 -16.56 4.41
C LEU A 169 9.29 -17.21 3.50
N ALA A 170 9.27 -16.88 2.21
CA ALA A 170 10.28 -17.36 1.25
C ALA A 170 11.70 -16.88 1.64
N ASN A 171 11.84 -15.62 2.04
CA ASN A 171 13.10 -15.07 2.54
C ASN A 171 13.60 -15.80 3.79
N GLN A 172 12.71 -16.15 4.72
CA GLN A 172 13.08 -16.94 5.90
C GLN A 172 13.56 -18.33 5.52
N ILE A 173 12.89 -18.99 4.57
CA ILE A 173 13.27 -20.34 4.10
C ILE A 173 14.63 -20.29 3.38
N CYS A 174 14.83 -19.35 2.49
CA CYS A 174 16.04 -19.23 1.67
C CYS A 174 17.18 -18.47 2.34
N GLN A 175 16.97 -17.91 3.54
CA GLN A 175 17.88 -16.97 4.19
C GLN A 175 18.24 -15.79 3.27
N GLY A 176 17.29 -15.39 2.43
CA GLY A 176 17.39 -14.28 1.49
C GLY A 176 16.83 -12.99 2.04
N LYS A 177 17.04 -11.90 1.32
CA LYS A 177 16.44 -10.57 1.60
C LYS A 177 15.84 -9.98 0.32
N LEU A 178 15.06 -10.76 -0.40
CA LEU A 178 14.35 -10.27 -1.59
C LEU A 178 13.25 -9.28 -1.15
N ARG A 179 13.10 -8.23 -1.91
CA ARG A 179 12.06 -7.21 -1.72
C ARG A 179 11.01 -7.33 -2.82
N GLY A 180 9.77 -7.13 -2.44
CA GLY A 180 8.65 -7.04 -3.38
C GLY A 180 7.99 -5.68 -3.28
N ILE A 181 7.51 -5.18 -4.41
CA ILE A 181 6.66 -4.00 -4.48
C ILE A 181 5.33 -4.39 -5.11
N VAL A 182 4.25 -3.84 -4.60
CA VAL A 182 2.93 -3.99 -5.20
C VAL A 182 2.72 -2.87 -6.19
N ILE A 183 2.38 -3.21 -7.44
CA ILE A 183 2.01 -2.26 -8.47
C ILE A 183 0.53 -2.45 -8.76
N LYS A 184 -0.29 -1.47 -8.38
CA LYS A 184 -1.72 -1.43 -8.67
C LYS A 184 -2.02 -0.51 -9.85
N SER A 185 -3.21 -0.64 -10.42
CA SER A 185 -3.67 0.31 -11.43
C SER A 185 -3.70 1.74 -10.84
N HIS A 186 -3.39 2.73 -11.67
CA HIS A 186 -3.48 4.16 -11.32
C HIS A 186 -4.80 4.55 -10.66
N ARG A 187 -5.88 3.83 -10.91
CA ARG A 187 -7.22 4.04 -10.31
C ARG A 187 -7.26 3.76 -8.80
N HIS A 188 -6.24 3.15 -8.24
CA HIS A 188 -6.10 2.92 -6.80
C HIS A 188 -5.39 4.06 -6.08
N TYR A 189 -4.80 5.00 -6.81
CA TYR A 189 -4.04 6.09 -6.23
C TYR A 189 -4.79 7.41 -6.30
N LEU A 190 -4.63 8.21 -5.24
CA LEU A 190 -5.17 9.56 -5.18
C LEU A 190 -4.47 10.47 -6.20
N ASP A 191 -5.25 11.21 -6.97
CA ASP A 191 -4.78 12.35 -7.74
C ASP A 191 -4.96 13.62 -6.90
N LEU A 192 -3.85 14.20 -6.46
CA LEU A 192 -3.86 15.36 -5.58
C LEU A 192 -4.51 16.59 -6.24
N GLN A 193 -4.32 16.80 -7.55
CA GLN A 193 -4.92 17.92 -8.25
C GLN A 193 -6.44 17.79 -8.36
N ARG A 194 -6.89 16.59 -8.66
CA ARG A 194 -8.32 16.28 -8.71
C ARG A 194 -8.97 16.40 -7.33
N PHE A 195 -8.31 15.85 -6.30
CA PHE A 195 -8.76 16.01 -4.93
C PHE A 195 -8.87 17.51 -4.55
N LYS A 196 -7.83 18.31 -4.85
CA LYS A 196 -7.85 19.75 -4.64
C LYS A 196 -9.02 20.43 -5.36
N ALA A 197 -9.33 20.02 -6.57
CA ALA A 197 -10.48 20.56 -7.31
C ALA A 197 -11.80 20.31 -6.56
N THR A 198 -11.97 19.14 -5.93
CA THR A 198 -13.17 18.86 -5.13
C THR A 198 -13.30 19.74 -3.89
N LEU A 199 -12.19 20.17 -3.28
CA LEU A 199 -12.21 21.06 -2.11
C LEU A 199 -12.78 22.46 -2.42
N ASN A 200 -12.68 22.87 -3.67
CA ASN A 200 -13.14 24.19 -4.12
C ASN A 200 -14.57 24.19 -4.68
N GLN A 201 -15.23 23.04 -4.69
CA GLN A 201 -16.60 22.92 -5.20
C GLN A 201 -17.61 22.79 -4.04
N PRO A 202 -18.79 23.40 -4.15
CA PRO A 202 -19.85 23.16 -3.18
C PRO A 202 -20.26 21.69 -3.24
N THR A 203 -20.22 21.01 -2.10
CA THR A 203 -20.54 19.59 -2.04
C THR A 203 -22.04 19.36 -1.90
N PRO A 204 -22.64 18.49 -2.72
CA PRO A 204 -24.09 18.28 -2.67
C PRO A 204 -24.56 17.48 -1.44
N GLN A 205 -23.66 16.87 -0.67
CA GLN A 205 -23.99 15.97 0.43
C GLN A 205 -23.04 16.15 1.63
N LYS A 206 -23.62 16.19 2.85
CA LYS A 206 -22.86 16.29 4.10
C LYS A 206 -21.77 15.20 4.25
N GLN A 207 -22.04 13.99 3.77
CA GLN A 207 -21.08 12.87 3.80
C GLN A 207 -19.83 13.16 2.96
N TYR A 208 -19.96 13.94 1.90
CA TYR A 208 -18.84 14.27 1.03
C TYR A 208 -17.78 15.12 1.75
N ALA A 209 -18.20 16.08 2.54
CA ALA A 209 -17.30 16.88 3.38
C ALA A 209 -16.54 16.00 4.40
N LEU A 210 -17.20 14.98 4.97
CA LEU A 210 -16.55 14.04 5.87
C LEU A 210 -15.48 13.22 5.17
N TYR A 211 -15.72 12.77 3.94
CA TYR A 211 -14.72 12.05 3.13
C TYR A 211 -13.53 12.96 2.81
N GLN A 212 -13.77 14.19 2.40
CA GLN A 212 -12.72 15.16 2.12
C GLN A 212 -11.86 15.43 3.37
N MET A 213 -12.48 15.60 4.53
CA MET A 213 -11.74 15.76 5.80
C MET A 213 -10.94 14.50 6.14
N GLY A 214 -11.51 13.30 5.95
CA GLY A 214 -10.82 12.04 6.15
C GLY A 214 -9.59 11.89 5.24
N VAL A 215 -9.70 12.25 3.96
CA VAL A 215 -8.58 12.25 3.02
C VAL A 215 -7.50 13.26 3.43
N LEU A 216 -7.87 14.47 3.88
CA LEU A 216 -6.90 15.46 4.35
C LEU A 216 -6.06 14.96 5.54
N VAL A 217 -6.68 14.22 6.48
CA VAL A 217 -5.97 13.60 7.60
C VAL A 217 -5.11 12.44 7.12
N TRP A 218 -5.65 11.56 6.28
CA TRP A 218 -4.93 10.41 5.74
C TRP A 218 -3.68 10.81 4.93
N LEU A 219 -3.71 11.93 4.22
CA LEU A 219 -2.55 12.46 3.49
C LEU A 219 -1.35 12.80 4.39
N LEU A 220 -1.56 12.92 5.69
CA LEU A 220 -0.49 13.10 6.68
C LEU A 220 0.10 11.76 7.17
N GLU A 221 -0.55 10.64 6.84
CA GLU A 221 -0.19 9.31 7.33
C GLU A 221 0.28 8.38 6.19
N THR A 222 -0.33 8.50 4.99
CA THR A 222 -0.02 7.62 3.86
C THR A 222 1.42 7.78 3.36
N GLU A 223 2.04 6.66 3.02
CA GLU A 223 3.35 6.61 2.38
C GLU A 223 3.25 6.37 0.86
N THR A 224 2.13 5.80 0.41
CA THR A 224 1.95 5.34 -0.97
C THR A 224 0.95 6.17 -1.76
N GLY A 225 -0.03 6.78 -1.09
CA GLY A 225 -1.19 7.42 -1.73
C GLY A 225 -2.22 6.40 -2.24
N ASP A 226 -2.09 5.12 -1.86
CA ASP A 226 -3.00 4.04 -2.22
C ASP A 226 -4.30 4.15 -1.40
N LEU A 227 -5.39 4.39 -2.08
CA LEU A 227 -6.70 4.60 -1.46
C LEU A 227 -7.25 3.36 -0.74
N ASP A 228 -6.72 2.17 -1.01
CA ASP A 228 -7.07 0.96 -0.26
C ASP A 228 -6.56 1.00 1.20
N GLU A 229 -5.63 1.91 1.55
CA GLU A 229 -5.23 2.19 2.92
C GLU A 229 -6.32 2.90 3.72
N LEU A 230 -7.23 3.62 3.05
CA LEU A 230 -8.35 4.30 3.68
C LEU A 230 -9.42 3.29 4.10
N GLN A 231 -9.48 3.01 5.40
CA GLN A 231 -10.53 2.15 5.99
C GLN A 231 -11.84 2.92 6.21
N LEU A 232 -12.22 3.81 5.29
CA LEU A 232 -13.49 4.53 5.39
C LEU A 232 -14.62 3.61 4.94
N THR A 233 -15.40 3.13 5.89
CA THR A 233 -16.63 2.37 5.63
C THR A 233 -17.63 3.21 4.84
N ASN A 234 -18.22 2.65 3.77
CA ASN A 234 -19.25 3.29 2.93
C ASN A 234 -18.76 4.47 2.07
N LEU A 235 -17.54 4.41 1.56
CA LEU A 235 -17.08 5.39 0.56
C LEU A 235 -18.00 5.40 -0.66
N ASN A 236 -18.53 6.59 -0.96
CA ASN A 236 -19.35 6.79 -2.14
C ASN A 236 -18.49 6.54 -3.41
N HIS A 237 -18.89 5.59 -4.24
CA HIS A 237 -18.22 5.24 -5.49
C HIS A 237 -18.02 6.45 -6.43
N LEU A 238 -18.87 7.48 -6.31
CA LEU A 238 -18.73 8.72 -7.07
C LEU A 238 -17.53 9.54 -6.60
N PHE A 239 -17.31 9.66 -5.28
CA PHE A 239 -16.15 10.36 -4.73
C PHE A 239 -14.83 9.74 -5.21
N TRP A 240 -14.75 8.41 -5.21
CA TRP A 240 -13.57 7.71 -5.72
C TRP A 240 -13.25 8.06 -7.16
N LYS A 241 -14.24 8.04 -8.05
CA LYS A 241 -14.06 8.39 -9.46
C LYS A 241 -13.60 9.82 -9.67
N GLU A 242 -13.95 10.72 -8.76
CA GLU A 242 -13.56 12.11 -8.85
C GLU A 242 -12.11 12.35 -8.41
N VAL A 243 -11.64 11.64 -7.39
CA VAL A 243 -10.32 11.86 -6.78
C VAL A 243 -9.22 10.92 -7.24
N THR A 244 -9.57 9.87 -8.00
CA THR A 244 -8.58 8.91 -8.52
C THR A 244 -7.94 9.38 -9.82
N HIS A 245 -6.73 8.93 -10.05
CA HIS A 245 -6.00 9.18 -11.28
C HIS A 245 -6.67 8.47 -12.47
N ARG A 246 -6.82 9.16 -13.60
CA ARG A 246 -7.49 8.62 -14.81
C ARG A 246 -6.54 7.95 -15.82
N GLY A 247 -5.25 7.86 -15.50
CA GLY A 247 -4.25 7.29 -16.41
C GLY A 247 -3.84 8.26 -17.52
N LEU A 248 -3.51 7.70 -18.67
CA LEU A 248 -3.03 8.46 -19.84
C LEU A 248 -4.15 9.19 -20.61
N ASP A 249 -5.37 9.25 -20.09
CA ASP A 249 -6.48 9.99 -20.71
C ASP A 249 -6.21 11.52 -20.85
N PHE A 250 -5.02 11.96 -20.41
CA PHE A 250 -4.52 13.34 -20.60
C PHE A 250 -3.84 13.59 -21.94
N LEU A 251 -3.73 12.59 -22.80
CA LEU A 251 -3.08 12.73 -24.11
C LEU A 251 -4.07 12.76 -25.30
N SER A 252 -5.37 12.90 -25.02
CA SER A 252 -6.40 13.13 -26.05
C SER A 252 -6.89 14.57 -26.03
#